data_bcff0aafbd60d5a8103de149e6313204
#
_entry.id   bcff0aafbd60d5a8103de149e6313204
#
_cell.length_a   1.000
_cell.length_b   1.000
_cell.length_c   1.000
_cell.angle_alpha   90.00
_cell.angle_beta   90.00
_cell.angle_gamma   90.00
#
_symmetry.space_group_name_H-M   'P 1'
#
loop_
_entity.id
_entity.type
_entity.pdbx_description
1 polymer ?
#
loop_
_entity_poly.entity_id
_entity_poly.type
_entity_poly.pdbx_seq_one_letter_code
_entity_poly.pdbx_strand_id
1 'polypeptide(L)'
;MRDYEVDIENCGREIEQQSKELNEKNSILNHIESSIENLSADTVVANILKENKAVTEKDIEAIQEKKAQTNEKIENLIDSILEEKKDRESDYSQLKGLEAIGEDVTSSLEVVVEEDNQLTDYLLRLKQLQEVNGEKFDDYLEDASKQLSIENAKAELNEYMASKNYGKEDYLHGDNYSQDPKWRELHQKAYPDFKIPAFNLDQAIDRLPRLDSNVSQADILSQTNPNYGKGEEFEGNCQRCVPAYEMRRRGYNVTAKPLPCNDDIYQYEYLSMWDNPQEIKCSGSGLKDIKQYMKSWGDGSRAEISIGFKGSDDSHLIVAEQRAGKTIFVDSQNNEILDDSYFKTVESNKTSICRLDNLKPNRAIFDCVEEV
;
A
#
# COMPACT_ATOMS: atom_id res chain seq x y z
N MET A 1 -29.92 -15.57 -0.44
CA MET A 1 -29.89 -14.11 -0.13
C MET A 1 -31.11 -13.44 -0.75
N ARG A 2 -31.79 -12.54 -0.02
CA ARG A 2 -32.91 -11.74 -0.54
C ARG A 2 -32.34 -10.61 -1.43
N ASP A 3 -33.00 -10.36 -2.57
CA ASP A 3 -32.67 -9.22 -3.42
C ASP A 3 -33.37 -7.96 -2.91
N TYR A 4 -32.63 -7.01 -2.38
CA TYR A 4 -33.11 -5.74 -1.82
C TYR A 4 -33.11 -4.60 -2.84
N GLU A 5 -32.58 -4.82 -4.07
CA GLU A 5 -32.36 -3.80 -5.08
C GLU A 5 -33.63 -3.00 -5.39
N VAL A 6 -34.73 -3.71 -5.64
CA VAL A 6 -36.04 -3.10 -5.98
C VAL A 6 -36.60 -2.27 -4.84
N ASP A 7 -36.45 -2.73 -3.60
CA ASP A 7 -36.95 -2.03 -2.42
C ASP A 7 -36.16 -0.73 -2.19
N ILE A 8 -34.82 -0.78 -2.34
CA ILE A 8 -33.93 0.38 -2.23
C ILE A 8 -34.22 1.42 -3.32
N GLU A 9 -34.39 1.01 -4.57
CA GLU A 9 -34.75 1.90 -5.66
C GLU A 9 -36.12 2.55 -5.47
N ASN A 10 -37.08 1.83 -4.89
CA ASN A 10 -38.40 2.39 -4.56
C ASN A 10 -38.27 3.49 -3.50
N CYS A 11 -37.53 3.23 -2.41
CA CYS A 11 -37.25 4.26 -1.39
C CYS A 11 -36.58 5.50 -2.00
N GLY A 12 -35.59 5.32 -2.86
CA GLY A 12 -34.91 6.40 -3.57
C GLY A 12 -35.86 7.27 -4.40
N ARG A 13 -36.76 6.66 -5.17
CA ARG A 13 -37.78 7.37 -5.96
C ARG A 13 -38.79 8.10 -5.08
N GLU A 14 -39.25 7.50 -3.98
CA GLU A 14 -40.14 8.15 -3.02
C GLU A 14 -39.49 9.40 -2.41
N ILE A 15 -38.22 9.34 -1.99
CA ILE A 15 -37.46 10.45 -1.41
C ILE A 15 -37.27 11.59 -2.43
N GLU A 16 -36.91 11.26 -3.67
CA GLU A 16 -36.75 12.28 -4.73
C GLU A 16 -38.06 13.02 -5.00
N GLN A 17 -39.16 12.28 -5.13
CA GLN A 17 -40.49 12.86 -5.36
C GLN A 17 -40.92 13.75 -4.19
N GLN A 18 -40.81 13.27 -2.95
CA GLN A 18 -41.18 14.00 -1.73
C GLN A 18 -40.33 15.27 -1.56
N SER A 19 -39.02 15.21 -1.85
CA SER A 19 -38.13 16.34 -1.77
C SER A 19 -38.48 17.40 -2.81
N LYS A 20 -38.87 17.01 -4.02
CA LYS A 20 -39.36 17.93 -5.06
C LYS A 20 -40.66 18.59 -4.66
N GLU A 21 -41.66 17.82 -4.21
CA GLU A 21 -42.95 18.35 -3.76
C GLU A 21 -42.79 19.33 -2.56
N LEU A 22 -41.89 18.96 -1.61
CA LEU A 22 -41.61 19.83 -0.44
C LEU A 22 -40.97 21.18 -0.86
N ASN A 23 -40.02 21.17 -1.79
CA ASN A 23 -39.40 22.38 -2.30
C ASN A 23 -40.40 23.28 -3.03
N GLU A 24 -41.29 22.69 -3.84
CA GLU A 24 -42.35 23.40 -4.54
C GLU A 24 -43.32 24.07 -3.52
N LYS A 25 -43.77 23.34 -2.49
CA LYS A 25 -44.68 23.86 -1.47
C LYS A 25 -44.03 24.96 -0.60
N ASN A 26 -42.76 24.77 -0.22
CA ASN A 26 -42.01 25.81 0.50
C ASN A 26 -41.84 27.09 -0.34
N SER A 27 -41.60 26.98 -1.64
CA SER A 27 -41.54 28.13 -2.52
C SER A 27 -42.90 28.89 -2.58
N ILE A 28 -44.04 28.15 -2.68
CA ILE A 28 -45.35 28.71 -2.64
C ILE A 28 -45.61 29.40 -1.29
N LEU A 29 -45.26 28.75 -0.18
CA LEU A 29 -45.46 29.30 1.18
C LEU A 29 -44.69 30.62 1.35
N ASN A 30 -43.42 30.68 0.96
CA ASN A 30 -42.60 31.87 1.02
C ASN A 30 -43.22 33.02 0.19
N HIS A 31 -43.79 32.72 -0.98
CA HIS A 31 -44.43 33.69 -1.83
C HIS A 31 -45.73 34.24 -1.19
N ILE A 32 -46.54 33.35 -0.58
CA ILE A 32 -47.75 33.76 0.16
C ILE A 32 -47.38 34.62 1.36
N GLU A 33 -46.39 34.29 2.15
CA GLU A 33 -45.92 35.04 3.31
C GLU A 33 -45.44 36.45 2.91
N SER A 34 -44.59 36.53 1.90
CA SER A 34 -44.14 37.83 1.36
C SER A 34 -45.30 38.70 0.83
N SER A 35 -46.32 38.04 0.26
CA SER A 35 -47.51 38.76 -0.22
C SER A 35 -48.39 39.29 0.93
N ILE A 36 -48.52 38.51 2.01
CA ILE A 36 -49.26 38.92 3.23
C ILE A 36 -48.57 40.11 3.90
N GLU A 37 -47.25 40.11 4.01
CA GLU A 37 -46.46 41.19 4.64
C GLU A 37 -46.68 42.57 3.95
N ASN A 38 -46.95 42.55 2.66
CA ASN A 38 -47.17 43.75 1.84
C ASN A 38 -48.61 44.25 1.81
N LEU A 39 -49.54 43.57 2.51
CA LEU A 39 -50.98 43.93 2.54
C LEU A 39 -51.44 44.45 3.89
N SER A 40 -52.44 45.38 3.91
CA SER A 40 -53.06 45.72 5.16
C SER A 40 -53.92 44.56 5.70
N ALA A 41 -53.86 44.33 7.02
CA ALA A 41 -54.30 43.10 7.69
C ALA A 41 -55.78 42.71 7.50
N ASP A 42 -56.63 43.70 7.17
CA ASP A 42 -58.08 43.53 7.14
C ASP A 42 -58.65 43.45 5.71
N THR A 43 -57.83 43.27 4.69
CA THR A 43 -58.31 43.16 3.31
C THR A 43 -58.84 41.79 3.02
N VAL A 44 -59.86 41.66 2.13
CA VAL A 44 -60.35 40.35 1.65
C VAL A 44 -59.24 39.50 1.06
N VAL A 45 -58.30 40.15 0.35
CA VAL A 45 -57.14 39.46 -0.24
C VAL A 45 -56.22 38.85 0.84
N ALA A 46 -55.97 39.61 1.92
CA ALA A 46 -55.16 39.12 3.05
C ALA A 46 -55.81 37.90 3.73
N ASN A 47 -57.13 37.85 3.82
CA ASN A 47 -57.82 36.68 4.38
C ASN A 47 -57.75 35.45 3.47
N ILE A 48 -57.90 35.61 2.17
CA ILE A 48 -57.74 34.50 1.20
C ILE A 48 -56.29 33.98 1.22
N LEU A 49 -55.29 34.85 1.31
CA LEU A 49 -53.90 34.43 1.41
C LEU A 49 -53.60 33.68 2.74
N LYS A 50 -54.21 34.07 3.86
CA LYS A 50 -54.09 33.34 5.13
C LYS A 50 -54.72 31.94 5.04
N GLU A 51 -55.87 31.81 4.37
CA GLU A 51 -56.47 30.50 4.12
C GLU A 51 -55.59 29.63 3.24
N ASN A 52 -55.03 30.19 2.16
CA ASN A 52 -54.11 29.47 1.29
C ASN A 52 -52.82 29.07 2.02
N LYS A 53 -52.29 29.93 2.91
CA LYS A 53 -51.18 29.62 3.77
C LYS A 53 -51.43 28.36 4.62
N ALA A 54 -52.59 28.35 5.33
CA ALA A 54 -52.97 27.21 6.18
C ALA A 54 -53.13 25.90 5.38
N VAL A 55 -53.64 25.98 4.14
CA VAL A 55 -53.71 24.79 3.26
C VAL A 55 -52.31 24.33 2.83
N THR A 56 -51.41 25.24 2.47
CA THR A 56 -50.06 24.93 2.06
C THR A 56 -49.22 24.35 3.22
N GLU A 57 -49.37 24.90 4.42
CA GLU A 57 -48.74 24.36 5.63
C GLU A 57 -49.18 22.92 5.92
N LYS A 58 -50.49 22.66 5.78
CA LYS A 58 -51.04 21.29 5.93
C LYS A 58 -50.51 20.31 4.87
N ASP A 59 -50.36 20.79 3.62
CA ASP A 59 -49.74 19.95 2.56
C ASP A 59 -48.26 19.64 2.89
N ILE A 60 -47.52 20.58 3.44
CA ILE A 60 -46.14 20.38 3.89
C ILE A 60 -46.08 19.35 5.00
N GLU A 61 -46.96 19.45 6.02
CA GLU A 61 -47.05 18.45 7.11
C GLU A 61 -47.30 17.05 6.55
N ALA A 62 -48.23 16.91 5.59
CA ALA A 62 -48.54 15.63 4.97
C ALA A 62 -47.34 15.04 4.16
N ILE A 63 -46.52 15.89 3.56
CA ILE A 63 -45.29 15.45 2.86
C ILE A 63 -44.24 15.03 3.89
N GLN A 64 -44.10 15.76 4.99
CA GLN A 64 -43.16 15.38 6.07
C GLN A 64 -43.54 14.04 6.71
N GLU A 65 -44.86 13.78 6.93
CA GLU A 65 -45.35 12.51 7.41
C GLU A 65 -45.00 11.34 6.45
N LYS A 66 -45.13 11.55 5.12
CA LYS A 66 -44.72 10.57 4.14
C LYS A 66 -43.20 10.32 4.16
N LYS A 67 -42.40 11.39 4.36
CA LYS A 67 -40.95 11.25 4.51
C LYS A 67 -40.60 10.38 5.73
N ALA A 68 -41.26 10.58 6.86
CA ALA A 68 -41.06 9.75 8.04
C ALA A 68 -41.41 8.29 7.78
N GLN A 69 -42.53 8.01 7.06
CA GLN A 69 -42.88 6.64 6.67
C GLN A 69 -41.86 6.00 5.73
N THR A 70 -41.23 6.77 4.84
CA THR A 70 -40.18 6.25 3.97
C THR A 70 -38.91 5.94 4.78
N ASN A 71 -38.57 6.75 5.78
CA ASN A 71 -37.46 6.47 6.69
C ASN A 71 -37.71 5.18 7.49
N GLU A 72 -38.90 4.97 8.01
CA GLU A 72 -39.26 3.71 8.72
C GLU A 72 -39.11 2.48 7.80
N LYS A 73 -39.43 2.60 6.50
CA LYS A 73 -39.17 1.54 5.54
C LYS A 73 -37.66 1.26 5.38
N ILE A 74 -36.85 2.32 5.31
CA ILE A 74 -35.38 2.21 5.19
C ILE A 74 -34.81 1.53 6.43
N GLU A 75 -35.23 1.90 7.63
CA GLU A 75 -34.79 1.27 8.88
C GLU A 75 -35.12 -0.23 8.90
N ASN A 76 -36.35 -0.61 8.52
CA ASN A 76 -36.73 -2.00 8.42
C ASN A 76 -35.91 -2.81 7.39
N LEU A 77 -35.51 -2.18 6.29
CA LEU A 77 -34.60 -2.80 5.30
C LEU A 77 -33.21 -2.98 5.89
N ILE A 78 -32.68 -1.96 6.57
CA ILE A 78 -31.38 -2.02 7.25
C ILE A 78 -31.35 -3.17 8.25
N ASP A 79 -32.35 -3.27 9.12
CA ASP A 79 -32.47 -4.34 10.13
C ASP A 79 -32.46 -5.73 9.46
N SER A 80 -33.23 -5.88 8.39
CA SER A 80 -33.29 -7.14 7.65
C SER A 80 -31.95 -7.53 7.01
N ILE A 81 -31.22 -6.55 6.45
CA ILE A 81 -29.90 -6.77 5.84
C ILE A 81 -28.88 -7.14 6.94
N LEU A 82 -28.92 -6.47 8.09
CA LEU A 82 -28.03 -6.76 9.22
C LEU A 82 -28.25 -8.16 9.79
N GLU A 83 -29.49 -8.65 9.80
CA GLU A 83 -29.80 -10.03 10.21
C GLU A 83 -29.20 -11.05 9.20
N GLU A 84 -29.37 -10.83 7.90
CA GLU A 84 -28.77 -11.68 6.87
C GLU A 84 -27.23 -11.65 6.92
N LYS A 85 -26.61 -10.50 7.23
CA LYS A 85 -25.14 -10.42 7.42
C LYS A 85 -24.65 -11.30 8.56
N LYS A 86 -25.35 -11.34 9.68
CA LYS A 86 -25.00 -12.25 10.80
C LYS A 86 -25.03 -13.71 10.38
N ASP A 87 -25.99 -14.08 9.54
CA ASP A 87 -26.05 -15.44 8.99
C ASP A 87 -24.84 -15.73 8.11
N ARG A 88 -24.41 -14.77 7.24
CA ARG A 88 -23.20 -14.92 6.41
C ARG A 88 -21.92 -15.02 7.24
N GLU A 89 -21.80 -14.25 8.31
CA GLU A 89 -20.67 -14.37 9.24
C GLU A 89 -20.60 -15.75 9.91
N SER A 90 -21.76 -16.30 10.26
CA SER A 90 -21.85 -17.67 10.79
C SER A 90 -21.44 -18.72 9.76
N ASP A 91 -21.95 -18.62 8.53
CA ASP A 91 -21.61 -19.52 7.42
C ASP A 91 -20.11 -19.46 7.11
N TYR A 92 -19.55 -18.25 7.02
CA TYR A 92 -18.11 -18.04 6.81
C TYR A 92 -17.27 -18.72 7.89
N SER A 93 -17.66 -18.55 9.17
CA SER A 93 -16.95 -19.16 10.29
C SER A 93 -17.00 -20.69 10.25
N GLN A 94 -18.14 -21.27 9.87
CA GLN A 94 -18.28 -22.73 9.72
C GLN A 94 -17.42 -23.27 8.56
N LEU A 95 -17.44 -22.59 7.41
CA LEU A 95 -16.63 -22.97 6.24
C LEU A 95 -15.12 -22.88 6.55
N LYS A 96 -14.70 -21.86 7.28
CA LYS A 96 -13.30 -21.76 7.75
C LYS A 96 -12.91 -22.88 8.71
N GLY A 97 -13.84 -23.34 9.54
CA GLY A 97 -13.63 -24.52 10.38
C GLY A 97 -13.43 -25.80 9.56
N LEU A 98 -14.17 -25.99 8.48
CA LEU A 98 -14.04 -27.12 7.56
C LEU A 98 -12.71 -27.05 6.76
N GLU A 99 -12.34 -25.86 6.27
CA GLU A 99 -11.05 -25.64 5.59
C GLU A 99 -9.87 -26.03 6.49
N ALA A 100 -9.95 -25.71 7.80
CA ALA A 100 -8.90 -26.00 8.76
C ALA A 100 -8.67 -27.51 8.99
N ILE A 101 -9.66 -28.35 8.72
CA ILE A 101 -9.55 -29.82 8.79
C ILE A 101 -9.30 -30.47 7.42
N GLY A 102 -9.03 -29.67 6.37
CA GLY A 102 -8.61 -30.13 5.04
C GLY A 102 -9.73 -30.35 4.03
N GLU A 103 -10.95 -29.91 4.29
CA GLU A 103 -12.03 -29.94 3.32
C GLU A 103 -11.87 -28.80 2.29
N ASP A 104 -12.13 -29.08 1.01
CA ASP A 104 -12.12 -28.08 -0.05
C ASP A 104 -13.46 -27.31 -0.07
N VAL A 105 -13.47 -26.15 0.50
CA VAL A 105 -14.62 -25.24 0.60
C VAL A 105 -14.43 -23.93 -0.15
N THR A 106 -13.42 -23.85 -1.03
CA THR A 106 -12.99 -22.61 -1.71
C THR A 106 -14.15 -21.92 -2.43
N SER A 107 -14.91 -22.66 -3.25
CA SER A 107 -16.04 -22.08 -3.99
C SER A 107 -17.18 -21.62 -3.09
N SER A 108 -17.41 -22.29 -1.97
CA SER A 108 -18.45 -21.90 -0.99
C SER A 108 -18.05 -20.65 -0.23
N LEU A 109 -16.77 -20.50 0.12
CA LEU A 109 -16.23 -19.28 0.73
C LEU A 109 -16.33 -18.07 -0.21
N GLU A 110 -16.02 -18.25 -1.48
CA GLU A 110 -16.17 -17.19 -2.50
C GLU A 110 -17.61 -16.70 -2.59
N VAL A 111 -18.59 -17.59 -2.61
CA VAL A 111 -20.02 -17.23 -2.65
C VAL A 111 -20.42 -16.46 -1.40
N VAL A 112 -20.07 -16.92 -0.20
CA VAL A 112 -20.42 -16.25 1.05
C VAL A 112 -19.81 -14.85 1.12
N VAL A 113 -18.57 -14.68 0.67
CA VAL A 113 -17.91 -13.36 0.62
C VAL A 113 -18.57 -12.43 -0.39
N GLU A 114 -18.98 -12.93 -1.55
CA GLU A 114 -19.66 -12.12 -2.58
C GLU A 114 -21.05 -11.67 -2.09
N GLU A 115 -21.79 -12.56 -1.45
CA GLU A 115 -23.11 -12.24 -0.84
C GLU A 115 -22.98 -11.20 0.29
N ASP A 116 -21.97 -11.32 1.15
CA ASP A 116 -21.72 -10.33 2.20
C ASP A 116 -21.34 -8.96 1.64
N ASN A 117 -20.53 -8.91 0.58
CA ASN A 117 -20.19 -7.69 -0.12
C ASN A 117 -21.42 -7.01 -0.74
N GLN A 118 -22.35 -7.79 -1.28
CA GLN A 118 -23.59 -7.26 -1.85
C GLN A 118 -24.53 -6.69 -0.77
N LEU A 119 -24.70 -7.37 0.36
CA LEU A 119 -25.45 -6.86 1.50
C LEU A 119 -24.88 -5.53 2.02
N THR A 120 -23.60 -5.44 1.99
CA THR A 120 -22.78 -4.30 2.31
C THR A 120 -23.08 -3.09 1.41
N ASP A 121 -23.11 -3.28 0.08
CA ASP A 121 -23.46 -2.23 -0.89
C ASP A 121 -24.90 -1.72 -0.64
N TYR A 122 -25.81 -2.61 -0.35
CA TYR A 122 -27.18 -2.25 -0.01
C TYR A 122 -27.26 -1.33 1.23
N LEU A 123 -26.51 -1.64 2.30
CA LEU A 123 -26.44 -0.80 3.49
C LEU A 123 -25.87 0.60 3.18
N LEU A 124 -24.84 0.69 2.36
CA LEU A 124 -24.26 1.99 1.96
C LEU A 124 -25.26 2.85 1.17
N ARG A 125 -26.01 2.25 0.28
CA ARG A 125 -27.03 2.94 -0.52
C ARG A 125 -28.19 3.42 0.35
N LEU A 126 -28.65 2.60 1.28
CA LEU A 126 -29.70 2.99 2.24
C LEU A 126 -29.25 4.14 3.14
N LYS A 127 -27.99 4.10 3.59
CA LYS A 127 -27.37 5.20 4.32
C LYS A 127 -27.42 6.52 3.54
N GLN A 128 -27.00 6.52 2.29
CA GLN A 128 -27.07 7.70 1.44
C GLN A 128 -28.49 8.23 1.28
N LEU A 129 -29.48 7.35 1.20
CA LEU A 129 -30.89 7.76 1.11
C LEU A 129 -31.38 8.42 2.42
N GLN A 130 -30.97 7.93 3.59
CA GLN A 130 -31.30 8.56 4.87
C GLN A 130 -30.66 9.95 4.98
N GLU A 131 -29.38 10.11 4.61
CA GLU A 131 -28.72 11.41 4.62
C GLU A 131 -29.41 12.43 3.69
N VAL A 132 -29.81 12.01 2.50
CA VAL A 132 -30.56 12.86 1.54
C VAL A 132 -31.93 13.26 2.12
N ASN A 133 -32.55 12.37 2.89
CA ASN A 133 -33.85 12.62 3.51
C ASN A 133 -33.78 13.53 4.75
N GLY A 134 -32.59 13.88 5.21
CA GLY A 134 -32.34 14.86 6.28
C GLY A 134 -32.41 14.30 7.69
N GLU A 135 -32.33 12.97 7.85
CA GLU A 135 -32.25 12.33 9.15
C GLU A 135 -30.79 12.20 9.61
N LYS A 136 -30.56 12.35 10.91
CA LYS A 136 -29.27 12.05 11.50
C LYS A 136 -29.11 10.54 11.61
N PHE A 137 -27.95 10.09 11.22
CA PHE A 137 -27.50 8.72 11.34
C PHE A 137 -27.56 8.26 12.80
N ASP A 138 -28.12 7.09 13.07
CA ASP A 138 -28.07 6.47 14.38
C ASP A 138 -26.63 5.96 14.64
N ASP A 139 -26.12 6.14 15.87
CA ASP A 139 -24.75 5.72 16.26
C ASP A 139 -24.44 4.25 15.90
N TYR A 140 -25.49 3.41 15.90
CA TYR A 140 -25.39 2.00 15.50
C TYR A 140 -25.03 1.80 14.02
N LEU A 141 -25.56 2.62 13.12
CA LEU A 141 -25.24 2.55 11.68
C LEU A 141 -23.87 3.18 11.38
N GLU A 142 -23.43 4.13 12.19
CA GLU A 142 -22.07 4.66 12.12
C GLU A 142 -21.06 3.56 12.48
N ASP A 143 -21.33 2.76 13.50
CA ASP A 143 -20.50 1.62 13.88
C ASP A 143 -20.52 0.52 12.82
N ALA A 144 -21.67 0.18 12.23
CA ALA A 144 -21.78 -0.81 11.16
C ALA A 144 -21.03 -0.32 9.88
N SER A 145 -21.18 0.95 9.51
CA SER A 145 -20.46 1.57 8.38
C SER A 145 -18.94 1.59 8.60
N LYS A 146 -18.52 1.83 9.85
CA LYS A 146 -17.10 1.79 10.23
C LYS A 146 -16.55 0.37 10.16
N GLN A 147 -17.30 -0.60 10.68
CA GLN A 147 -16.92 -2.01 10.62
C GLN A 147 -16.76 -2.48 9.18
N LEU A 148 -17.67 -2.10 8.31
CA LEU A 148 -17.66 -2.39 6.90
C LEU A 148 -16.44 -1.77 6.18
N SER A 149 -16.15 -0.51 6.47
CA SER A 149 -14.94 0.15 5.95
C SER A 149 -13.66 -0.60 6.35
N ILE A 150 -13.66 -1.19 7.55
CA ILE A 150 -12.57 -2.02 8.07
C ILE A 150 -12.48 -3.33 7.28
N GLU A 151 -13.58 -4.03 7.03
CA GLU A 151 -13.57 -5.29 6.30
C GLU A 151 -13.16 -5.11 4.83
N ASN A 152 -13.64 -4.06 4.17
CA ASN A 152 -13.18 -3.72 2.82
C ASN A 152 -11.67 -3.39 2.79
N ALA A 153 -11.17 -2.66 3.79
CA ALA A 153 -9.75 -2.38 3.89
C ALA A 153 -8.91 -3.63 4.15
N LYS A 154 -9.44 -4.64 4.89
CA LYS A 154 -8.79 -5.94 5.08
C LYS A 154 -8.72 -6.72 3.76
N ALA A 155 -9.79 -6.73 2.98
CA ALA A 155 -9.81 -7.37 1.67
C ALA A 155 -8.79 -6.73 0.72
N GLU A 156 -8.78 -5.39 0.63
CA GLU A 156 -7.80 -4.64 -0.19
C GLU A 156 -6.36 -4.88 0.27
N LEU A 157 -6.12 -4.95 1.58
CA LEU A 157 -4.81 -5.27 2.15
C LEU A 157 -4.37 -6.68 1.75
N ASN A 158 -5.25 -7.67 1.85
CA ASN A 158 -4.95 -9.06 1.48
C ASN A 158 -4.62 -9.18 -0.02
N GLU A 159 -5.39 -8.52 -0.88
CA GLU A 159 -5.13 -8.47 -2.33
C GLU A 159 -3.77 -7.80 -2.62
N TYR A 160 -3.50 -6.67 -1.97
CA TYR A 160 -2.22 -5.99 -2.10
C TYR A 160 -1.05 -6.88 -1.66
N MET A 161 -1.16 -7.54 -0.51
CA MET A 161 -0.14 -8.46 0.00
C MET A 161 0.09 -9.64 -0.96
N ALA A 162 -0.98 -10.22 -1.52
CA ALA A 162 -0.87 -11.28 -2.52
C ALA A 162 -0.16 -10.80 -3.78
N SER A 163 -0.47 -9.58 -4.27
CA SER A 163 0.18 -8.99 -5.45
C SER A 163 1.68 -8.74 -5.26
N LYS A 164 2.12 -8.57 -4.01
CA LYS A 164 3.53 -8.37 -3.62
C LYS A 164 4.22 -9.66 -3.18
N ASN A 165 3.51 -10.78 -3.23
CA ASN A 165 4.00 -12.07 -2.72
C ASN A 165 4.44 -12.02 -1.24
N TYR A 166 3.76 -11.20 -0.45
CA TYR A 166 4.00 -11.06 0.98
C TYR A 166 3.39 -12.25 1.72
N GLY A 167 4.18 -13.00 2.50
CA GLY A 167 3.72 -14.18 3.24
C GLY A 167 2.81 -13.83 4.42
N LYS A 168 1.86 -14.74 4.76
CA LYS A 168 0.97 -14.54 5.91
C LYS A 168 1.72 -14.51 7.26
N GLU A 169 2.84 -15.20 7.37
CA GLU A 169 3.66 -15.24 8.60
C GLU A 169 4.42 -13.95 8.81
N ASP A 170 4.88 -13.31 7.75
CA ASP A 170 5.51 -12.00 7.77
C ASP A 170 4.55 -10.90 8.25
N TYR A 171 3.25 -11.09 8.01
CA TYR A 171 2.19 -10.19 8.40
C TYR A 171 2.05 -10.02 9.93
N LEU A 172 2.23 -11.10 10.69
CA LEU A 172 2.11 -11.10 12.16
C LEU A 172 3.36 -10.53 12.85
N HIS A 173 4.49 -10.55 12.19
CA HIS A 173 5.77 -10.11 12.74
C HIS A 173 6.26 -8.75 12.22
N GLY A 174 5.57 -8.15 11.25
CA GLY A 174 5.59 -6.71 10.91
C GLY A 174 6.90 -6.10 10.40
N ASP A 175 7.99 -6.85 10.41
CA ASP A 175 9.30 -6.24 10.25
C ASP A 175 9.64 -5.88 8.79
N ASN A 176 9.13 -6.61 7.79
CA ASN A 176 9.44 -6.35 6.38
C ASN A 176 8.42 -5.44 5.68
N TYR A 177 7.13 -5.49 6.04
CA TYR A 177 6.07 -4.70 5.38
C TYR A 177 5.76 -3.38 6.07
N SER A 178 6.13 -3.24 7.35
CA SER A 178 5.90 -2.00 8.12
C SER A 178 6.52 -0.76 7.45
N GLN A 179 7.30 -0.95 6.40
CA GLN A 179 8.03 0.06 5.66
C GLN A 179 7.37 0.43 4.34
N ASP A 180 6.52 -0.44 3.79
CA ASP A 180 5.77 -0.15 2.58
C ASP A 180 4.69 0.90 2.88
N PRO A 181 4.75 2.11 2.28
CA PRO A 181 3.78 3.16 2.56
C PRO A 181 2.34 2.76 2.21
N LYS A 182 2.15 1.99 1.12
CA LYS A 182 0.82 1.53 0.70
C LYS A 182 0.29 0.47 1.65
N TRP A 183 1.13 -0.49 2.05
CA TRP A 183 0.78 -1.47 3.07
C TRP A 183 0.40 -0.79 4.40
N ARG A 184 1.16 0.21 4.84
CA ARG A 184 0.86 0.93 6.09
C ARG A 184 -0.47 1.65 6.03
N GLU A 185 -0.77 2.29 4.90
CA GLU A 185 -2.06 2.96 4.69
C GLU A 185 -3.22 1.97 4.78
N LEU A 186 -3.13 0.86 4.04
CA LEU A 186 -4.17 -0.18 4.03
C LEU A 186 -4.29 -0.87 5.38
N HIS A 187 -3.16 -1.19 6.01
CA HIS A 187 -3.13 -1.80 7.34
C HIS A 187 -3.76 -0.89 8.40
N GLN A 188 -3.50 0.42 8.39
CA GLN A 188 -4.09 1.35 9.34
C GLN A 188 -5.61 1.48 9.16
N LYS A 189 -6.10 1.37 7.91
CA LYS A 189 -7.54 1.32 7.62
C LYS A 189 -8.16 0.00 8.07
N ALA A 190 -7.49 -1.12 7.80
CA ALA A 190 -7.95 -2.46 8.16
C ALA A 190 -7.93 -2.75 9.67
N TYR A 191 -6.98 -2.13 10.39
CA TYR A 191 -6.74 -2.31 11.82
C TYR A 191 -6.54 -0.95 12.51
N PRO A 192 -7.61 -0.14 12.65
CA PRO A 192 -7.50 1.25 13.14
C PRO A 192 -6.95 1.34 14.56
N ASP A 193 -7.20 0.34 15.40
CA ASP A 193 -6.75 0.30 16.80
C ASP A 193 -5.31 -0.23 16.95
N PHE A 194 -4.75 -0.82 15.89
CA PHE A 194 -3.40 -1.34 15.90
C PHE A 194 -2.41 -0.22 15.57
N LYS A 195 -1.56 0.11 16.53
CA LYS A 195 -0.45 1.05 16.29
C LYS A 195 0.69 0.31 15.63
N ILE A 196 0.87 0.53 14.32
CA ILE A 196 2.05 0.05 13.61
C ILE A 196 3.26 0.68 14.28
N PRO A 197 4.21 -0.10 14.85
CA PRO A 197 5.41 0.45 15.45
C PRO A 197 6.14 1.36 14.46
N ALA A 198 6.69 2.46 14.93
CA ALA A 198 7.57 3.27 14.10
C ALA A 198 8.75 2.40 13.67
N PHE A 199 8.98 2.31 12.35
CA PHE A 199 10.12 1.58 11.82
C PHE A 199 11.42 2.22 12.33
N ASN A 200 12.24 1.41 13.00
CA ASN A 200 13.57 1.82 13.43
C ASN A 200 14.59 1.06 12.57
N LEU A 201 15.17 1.77 11.60
CA LEU A 201 16.15 1.22 10.68
C LEU A 201 17.36 0.59 11.40
N ASP A 202 17.87 1.25 12.42
CA ASP A 202 19.03 0.75 13.18
C ASP A 202 18.69 -0.57 13.87
N GLN A 203 17.50 -0.68 14.46
CA GLN A 203 17.03 -1.93 15.05
C GLN A 203 16.80 -3.04 14.02
N ALA A 204 16.26 -2.71 12.86
CA ALA A 204 16.04 -3.68 11.80
C ALA A 204 17.37 -4.22 11.26
N ILE A 205 18.36 -3.35 11.04
CA ILE A 205 19.71 -3.75 10.65
C ILE A 205 20.40 -4.56 11.75
N ASP A 206 20.27 -4.18 13.02
CA ASP A 206 20.87 -4.89 14.13
C ASP A 206 20.31 -6.31 14.35
N ARG A 207 19.09 -6.58 13.89
CA ARG A 207 18.46 -7.91 13.91
C ARG A 207 18.96 -8.83 12.81
N LEU A 208 19.55 -8.31 11.75
CA LEU A 208 20.14 -9.15 10.71
C LEU A 208 21.14 -10.14 11.33
N PRO A 209 21.11 -11.42 10.92
CA PRO A 209 22.03 -12.42 11.46
C PRO A 209 23.48 -11.99 11.23
N ARG A 210 24.36 -12.35 12.16
CA ARG A 210 25.78 -12.03 12.10
C ARG A 210 26.59 -13.19 11.54
N LEU A 211 27.61 -12.85 10.78
CA LEU A 211 28.63 -13.83 10.35
C LEU A 211 29.43 -14.31 11.56
N ASP A 212 29.83 -15.57 11.52
CA ASP A 212 30.79 -16.10 12.47
C ASP A 212 32.13 -15.36 12.37
N SER A 213 32.82 -15.20 13.51
CA SER A 213 34.07 -14.46 13.59
C SER A 213 35.22 -15.00 12.73
N ASN A 214 35.10 -16.24 12.25
CA ASN A 214 36.14 -16.97 11.50
C ASN A 214 35.80 -17.12 9.99
N VAL A 215 34.79 -16.42 9.49
CA VAL A 215 34.42 -16.51 8.07
C VAL A 215 35.54 -15.97 7.20
N SER A 216 35.96 -16.76 6.22
CA SER A 216 37.02 -16.39 5.30
C SER A 216 36.54 -15.34 4.27
N GLN A 217 37.48 -14.60 3.67
CA GLN A 217 37.17 -13.68 2.59
C GLN A 217 36.55 -14.38 1.36
N ALA A 218 36.99 -15.62 1.11
CA ALA A 218 36.44 -16.46 0.04
C ALA A 218 34.98 -16.83 0.32
N ASP A 219 34.65 -17.14 1.58
CA ASP A 219 33.27 -17.45 1.98
C ASP A 219 32.39 -16.19 1.95
N ILE A 220 32.92 -15.03 2.36
CA ILE A 220 32.19 -13.77 2.22
C ILE A 220 31.79 -13.54 0.77
N LEU A 221 32.70 -13.72 -0.16
CA LEU A 221 32.46 -13.52 -1.59
C LEU A 221 31.49 -14.57 -2.15
N SER A 222 31.78 -15.87 -1.97
CA SER A 222 31.00 -16.96 -2.56
C SER A 222 29.56 -17.02 -2.03
N GLN A 223 29.32 -16.56 -0.81
CA GLN A 223 27.98 -16.53 -0.21
C GLN A 223 27.26 -15.20 -0.44
N THR A 224 27.84 -14.26 -1.20
CA THR A 224 27.15 -13.01 -1.58
C THR A 224 26.06 -13.29 -2.62
N ASN A 225 26.37 -14.08 -3.66
CA ASN A 225 25.43 -14.52 -4.68
C ASN A 225 25.55 -16.04 -4.90
N PRO A 226 25.11 -16.88 -3.93
CA PRO A 226 25.32 -18.33 -3.97
C PRO A 226 24.51 -19.04 -5.04
N ASN A 227 23.58 -18.33 -5.66
CA ASN A 227 22.72 -18.84 -6.72
C ASN A 227 23.17 -18.40 -8.13
N TYR A 228 24.30 -17.72 -8.27
CA TYR A 228 24.85 -17.40 -9.59
C TYR A 228 24.92 -18.66 -10.49
N GLY A 229 24.46 -18.54 -11.73
CA GLY A 229 24.35 -19.66 -12.68
C GLY A 229 23.12 -20.56 -12.50
N LYS A 230 22.20 -20.24 -11.59
CA LYS A 230 20.97 -21.02 -11.38
C LYS A 230 19.71 -20.37 -11.99
N GLY A 231 19.82 -19.17 -12.54
CA GLY A 231 18.74 -18.44 -13.20
C GLY A 231 19.17 -17.04 -13.59
N GLU A 232 18.53 -16.50 -14.63
CA GLU A 232 18.83 -15.15 -15.16
C GLU A 232 18.69 -14.05 -14.09
N GLU A 233 17.80 -14.25 -13.13
CA GLU A 233 17.57 -13.35 -12.00
C GLU A 233 18.76 -13.23 -11.03
N PHE A 234 19.71 -14.16 -11.10
CA PHE A 234 20.97 -14.15 -10.34
C PHE A 234 22.18 -13.78 -11.18
N GLU A 235 22.04 -13.68 -12.51
CA GLU A 235 23.10 -13.31 -13.45
C GLU A 235 23.03 -11.84 -13.85
N GLY A 236 21.91 -11.15 -13.59
CA GLY A 236 21.71 -9.72 -13.84
C GLY A 236 21.58 -8.86 -12.58
N ASN A 237 21.84 -9.38 -11.39
CA ASN A 237 21.55 -8.74 -10.11
C ASN A 237 22.73 -7.99 -9.47
N CYS A 238 23.70 -7.49 -10.24
CA CYS A 238 24.87 -6.78 -9.70
C CYS A 238 24.52 -5.63 -8.74
N GLN A 239 23.39 -4.93 -8.99
CA GLN A 239 22.86 -3.87 -8.13
C GLN A 239 22.47 -4.36 -6.73
N ARG A 240 22.19 -5.65 -6.55
CA ARG A 240 21.89 -6.30 -5.27
C ARG A 240 23.11 -6.99 -4.68
N CYS A 241 24.02 -7.46 -5.54
CA CYS A 241 25.25 -8.14 -5.12
C CYS A 241 26.24 -7.19 -4.44
N VAL A 242 26.43 -5.98 -4.93
CA VAL A 242 27.35 -5.00 -4.31
C VAL A 242 26.89 -4.61 -2.90
N PRO A 243 25.62 -4.22 -2.66
CA PRO A 243 25.12 -3.98 -1.30
C PRO A 243 25.20 -5.20 -0.39
N ALA A 244 24.85 -6.40 -0.88
CA ALA A 244 24.94 -7.62 -0.10
C ALA A 244 26.40 -7.93 0.30
N TYR A 245 27.34 -7.76 -0.62
CA TYR A 245 28.76 -7.90 -0.32
C TYR A 245 29.23 -6.91 0.75
N GLU A 246 28.85 -5.62 0.63
CA GLU A 246 29.20 -4.62 1.63
C GLU A 246 28.60 -4.94 3.00
N MET A 247 27.34 -5.40 3.07
CA MET A 247 26.73 -5.84 4.33
C MET A 247 27.45 -7.06 4.94
N ARG A 248 27.85 -8.02 4.14
CA ARG A 248 28.69 -9.14 4.60
C ARG A 248 30.06 -8.66 5.10
N ARG A 249 30.66 -7.68 4.44
CA ARG A 249 31.91 -7.03 4.88
C ARG A 249 31.76 -6.27 6.21
N ARG A 250 30.53 -5.87 6.56
CA ARG A 250 30.17 -5.29 7.87
C ARG A 250 29.83 -6.34 8.93
N GLY A 251 29.89 -7.63 8.57
CA GLY A 251 29.67 -8.75 9.48
C GLY A 251 28.23 -9.27 9.56
N TYR A 252 27.38 -8.93 8.59
CA TYR A 252 26.02 -9.46 8.51
C TYR A 252 25.98 -10.72 7.64
N ASN A 253 25.20 -11.72 8.06
CA ASN A 253 25.01 -12.96 7.29
C ASN A 253 23.80 -12.83 6.36
N VAL A 254 24.02 -12.20 5.23
CA VAL A 254 23.01 -11.91 4.21
C VAL A 254 23.50 -12.34 2.83
N THR A 255 22.61 -12.54 1.89
CA THR A 255 22.90 -12.83 0.47
C THR A 255 22.14 -11.87 -0.42
N ALA A 256 22.55 -11.74 -1.69
CA ALA A 256 21.86 -10.91 -2.66
C ALA A 256 20.53 -11.51 -3.08
N LYS A 257 19.47 -10.73 -3.07
CA LYS A 257 18.18 -11.14 -3.63
C LYS A 257 18.24 -11.32 -5.15
N PRO A 258 17.41 -12.21 -5.72
CA PRO A 258 17.26 -12.29 -7.16
C PRO A 258 16.70 -10.99 -7.74
N LEU A 259 17.05 -10.65 -8.98
CA LEU A 259 16.48 -9.54 -9.74
C LEU A 259 15.69 -10.13 -10.92
N PRO A 260 14.35 -10.19 -10.85
CA PRO A 260 13.54 -10.70 -11.94
C PRO A 260 13.73 -9.89 -13.23
N CYS A 261 13.86 -10.59 -14.37
CA CYS A 261 14.16 -9.98 -15.68
C CYS A 261 13.08 -9.01 -16.20
N ASN A 262 11.89 -9.01 -15.60
CA ASN A 262 10.75 -8.16 -15.98
C ASN A 262 10.44 -7.05 -14.97
N ASP A 263 11.28 -6.90 -13.95
CA ASP A 263 11.10 -5.79 -13.02
C ASP A 263 11.65 -4.50 -13.64
N ASP A 264 10.81 -3.47 -13.75
CA ASP A 264 11.18 -2.10 -14.15
C ASP A 264 12.17 -1.43 -13.16
N ILE A 265 12.93 -2.24 -12.42
CA ILE A 265 13.90 -1.85 -11.40
C ILE A 265 15.13 -1.10 -12.00
N TYR A 266 15.25 -1.01 -13.30
CA TYR A 266 16.17 -0.05 -13.95
C TYR A 266 15.95 1.41 -13.51
N GLN A 267 14.88 1.69 -12.75
CA GLN A 267 14.60 3.03 -12.21
C GLN A 267 15.22 3.28 -10.82
N TYR A 268 15.70 2.27 -10.10
CA TYR A 268 16.42 2.52 -8.86
C TYR A 268 17.86 2.92 -9.19
N GLU A 269 18.19 4.15 -8.87
CA GLU A 269 19.59 4.57 -8.84
C GLU A 269 20.37 3.55 -8.02
N TYR A 270 21.37 2.93 -8.60
CA TYR A 270 22.17 1.83 -8.00
C TYR A 270 22.86 2.18 -6.67
N LEU A 271 22.81 3.44 -6.24
CA LEU A 271 23.27 3.93 -4.94
C LEU A 271 22.13 4.28 -3.99
N SER A 272 20.85 4.04 -4.37
CA SER A 272 19.67 4.47 -3.60
C SER A 272 19.55 3.84 -2.20
N MET A 273 20.20 2.69 -1.95
CA MET A 273 20.21 2.02 -0.64
C MET A 273 21.17 2.64 0.39
N TRP A 274 21.88 3.70 0.03
CA TRP A 274 22.85 4.38 0.89
C TRP A 274 22.44 5.82 1.18
N ASP A 275 22.72 6.29 2.40
CA ASP A 275 22.48 7.68 2.78
C ASP A 275 23.54 8.61 2.19
N ASN A 276 23.10 9.61 1.41
CA ASN A 276 23.94 10.64 0.83
C ASN A 276 25.18 10.13 0.06
N PRO A 277 25.03 9.17 -0.87
CA PRO A 277 26.14 8.65 -1.64
C PRO A 277 26.78 9.76 -2.50
N GLN A 278 28.10 9.74 -2.64
CA GLN A 278 28.84 10.68 -3.45
C GLN A 278 29.52 9.94 -4.59
N GLU A 279 28.89 9.99 -5.77
CA GLU A 279 29.43 9.40 -6.98
C GLU A 279 30.49 10.34 -7.60
N ILE A 280 31.66 9.80 -7.92
CA ILE A 280 32.76 10.51 -8.54
C ILE A 280 33.02 9.91 -9.91
N LYS A 281 32.90 10.68 -10.96
CA LYS A 281 33.25 10.23 -12.33
C LYS A 281 34.77 10.09 -12.49
N CYS A 282 35.19 8.98 -13.13
CA CYS A 282 36.58 8.66 -13.40
C CYS A 282 36.92 8.92 -14.86
N SER A 283 38.20 9.21 -15.13
CA SER A 283 38.73 9.45 -16.48
C SER A 283 39.25 8.16 -17.14
N GLY A 284 39.20 8.11 -18.47
CA GLY A 284 39.63 6.93 -19.23
C GLY A 284 38.85 5.70 -18.84
N SER A 285 39.52 4.57 -18.62
CA SER A 285 38.87 3.34 -18.10
C SER A 285 38.59 3.37 -16.60
N GLY A 286 38.93 4.44 -15.91
CA GLY A 286 38.76 4.59 -14.45
C GLY A 286 39.87 3.96 -13.60
N LEU A 287 40.60 2.98 -14.08
CA LEU A 287 41.52 2.17 -13.26
C LEU A 287 42.53 3.02 -12.45
N LYS A 288 43.13 4.04 -13.09
CA LYS A 288 44.11 4.91 -12.42
C LYS A 288 43.46 5.73 -11.31
N ASP A 289 42.34 6.34 -11.60
CA ASP A 289 41.63 7.23 -10.68
C ASP A 289 41.09 6.41 -9.49
N ILE A 290 40.49 5.23 -9.74
CA ILE A 290 40.04 4.32 -8.70
C ILE A 290 41.17 3.96 -7.73
N LYS A 291 42.32 3.52 -8.26
CA LYS A 291 43.48 3.18 -7.42
C LYS A 291 44.00 4.39 -6.62
N GLN A 292 43.93 5.59 -7.18
CA GLN A 292 44.32 6.81 -6.48
C GLN A 292 43.34 7.13 -5.34
N TYR A 293 42.00 7.04 -5.56
CA TYR A 293 40.99 7.25 -4.54
C TYR A 293 41.12 6.21 -3.44
N MET A 294 41.15 4.91 -3.77
CA MET A 294 41.28 3.83 -2.81
C MET A 294 42.54 3.99 -1.94
N LYS A 295 43.65 4.31 -2.54
CA LYS A 295 44.91 4.59 -1.81
C LYS A 295 44.76 5.80 -0.87
N SER A 296 44.08 6.85 -1.28
CA SER A 296 43.86 8.05 -0.45
C SER A 296 42.95 7.81 0.72
N TRP A 297 41.96 6.91 0.54
CA TRP A 297 41.03 6.52 1.61
C TRP A 297 41.64 5.54 2.61
N GLY A 298 42.69 4.82 2.20
CA GLY A 298 43.45 3.92 3.05
C GLY A 298 42.90 2.51 3.19
N ASP A 299 43.69 1.66 3.85
CA ASP A 299 43.33 0.26 4.06
C ASP A 299 42.01 0.12 4.84
N GLY A 300 41.18 -0.82 4.39
CA GLY A 300 39.84 -1.06 4.90
C GLY A 300 38.75 -0.31 4.14
N SER A 301 39.10 0.69 3.30
CA SER A 301 38.09 1.35 2.47
C SER A 301 37.52 0.41 1.41
N ARG A 302 36.23 0.58 1.11
CA ARG A 302 35.49 -0.16 0.11
C ARG A 302 34.63 0.80 -0.71
N ALA A 303 34.52 0.53 -2.00
CA ALA A 303 33.77 1.37 -2.92
C ALA A 303 33.04 0.53 -3.95
N GLU A 304 31.90 1.01 -4.35
CA GLU A 304 31.18 0.57 -5.55
C GLU A 304 31.81 1.25 -6.78
N ILE A 305 32.01 0.47 -7.82
CA ILE A 305 32.46 0.93 -9.11
C ILE A 305 31.40 0.61 -10.14
N SER A 306 30.85 1.63 -10.78
CA SER A 306 30.00 1.49 -11.96
C SER A 306 30.85 1.58 -13.21
N ILE A 307 30.67 0.64 -14.13
CA ILE A 307 31.41 0.57 -15.41
C ILE A 307 30.45 0.35 -16.57
N GLY A 308 30.75 0.97 -17.72
CA GLY A 308 30.11 0.65 -19.00
C GLY A 308 31.13 -0.06 -19.93
N PHE A 309 30.65 -1.01 -20.72
CA PHE A 309 31.52 -1.81 -21.62
C PHE A 309 31.67 -1.17 -22.98
N LYS A 310 32.83 -1.41 -23.65
CA LYS A 310 33.09 -0.97 -25.00
C LYS A 310 32.15 -1.62 -26.00
N GLY A 311 31.50 -0.78 -26.81
CA GLY A 311 30.64 -1.25 -27.90
C GLY A 311 29.34 -1.90 -27.44
N SER A 312 28.95 -1.69 -26.19
CA SER A 312 27.67 -2.16 -25.62
C SER A 312 27.04 -1.04 -24.81
N ASP A 313 25.73 -1.08 -24.67
CA ASP A 313 24.99 -0.25 -23.72
C ASP A 313 24.92 -0.89 -22.33
N ASP A 314 25.48 -2.09 -22.18
CA ASP A 314 25.51 -2.79 -20.90
C ASP A 314 26.45 -2.09 -19.91
N SER A 315 26.06 -2.18 -18.65
CA SER A 315 26.84 -1.70 -17.52
C SER A 315 26.92 -2.77 -16.44
N HIS A 316 27.92 -2.65 -15.57
CA HIS A 316 28.11 -3.58 -14.48
C HIS A 316 28.60 -2.86 -13.22
N LEU A 317 28.30 -3.45 -12.06
CA LEU A 317 28.74 -2.97 -10.76
C LEU A 317 29.72 -3.97 -10.14
N ILE A 318 30.88 -3.47 -9.76
CA ILE A 318 31.90 -4.23 -9.04
C ILE A 318 32.32 -3.49 -7.76
N VAL A 319 33.07 -4.15 -6.91
CA VAL A 319 33.61 -3.55 -5.68
C VAL A 319 35.10 -3.35 -5.79
N ALA A 320 35.61 -2.22 -5.31
CA ALA A 320 37.02 -2.02 -5.03
C ALA A 320 37.26 -2.05 -3.51
N GLU A 321 38.27 -2.79 -3.06
CA GLU A 321 38.73 -2.80 -1.66
C GLU A 321 40.20 -2.43 -1.56
N GLN A 322 40.55 -1.61 -0.57
CA GLN A 322 41.95 -1.31 -0.24
C GLN A 322 42.41 -2.24 0.89
N ARG A 323 43.39 -3.08 0.60
CA ARG A 323 43.94 -4.08 1.57
C ARG A 323 45.46 -4.13 1.48
N ALA A 324 46.11 -3.97 2.61
CA ALA A 324 47.57 -4.05 2.70
C ALA A 324 48.30 -3.20 1.65
N GLY A 325 47.79 -1.98 1.43
CA GLY A 325 48.33 -1.03 0.45
C GLY A 325 48.01 -1.33 -1.00
N LYS A 326 47.16 -2.34 -1.29
CA LYS A 326 46.76 -2.72 -2.67
C LYS A 326 45.25 -2.56 -2.86
N THR A 327 44.86 -2.11 -4.05
CA THR A 327 43.48 -2.13 -4.48
C THR A 327 43.17 -3.48 -5.10
N ILE A 328 42.14 -4.14 -4.58
CA ILE A 328 41.59 -5.43 -5.03
C ILE A 328 40.23 -5.15 -5.65
N PHE A 329 39.95 -5.72 -6.81
CA PHE A 329 38.66 -5.63 -7.47
C PHE A 329 37.90 -6.92 -7.30
N VAL A 330 36.61 -6.81 -6.94
CA VAL A 330 35.75 -7.94 -6.63
C VAL A 330 34.49 -7.85 -7.47
N ASP A 331 34.24 -8.86 -8.28
CA ASP A 331 32.93 -9.07 -8.89
C ASP A 331 32.07 -9.91 -7.94
N SER A 332 31.24 -9.24 -7.20
CA SER A 332 30.38 -9.89 -6.18
C SER A 332 29.19 -10.64 -6.79
N GLN A 333 28.85 -10.38 -8.05
CA GLN A 333 27.82 -11.14 -8.76
C GLN A 333 28.37 -12.48 -9.23
N ASN A 334 29.56 -12.49 -9.87
CA ASN A 334 30.18 -13.69 -10.44
C ASN A 334 31.06 -14.44 -9.44
N ASN A 335 31.21 -13.94 -8.22
CA ASN A 335 32.07 -14.49 -7.18
C ASN A 335 33.55 -14.55 -7.55
N GLU A 336 34.05 -13.52 -8.24
CA GLU A 336 35.41 -13.49 -8.80
C GLU A 336 36.23 -12.33 -8.24
N ILE A 337 37.55 -12.54 -8.20
CA ILE A 337 38.54 -11.47 -8.01
C ILE A 337 39.09 -11.09 -9.39
N LEU A 338 38.95 -9.81 -9.73
CA LEU A 338 39.32 -9.29 -11.03
C LEU A 338 40.74 -8.71 -10.99
N ASP A 339 41.48 -8.88 -12.07
CA ASP A 339 42.75 -8.21 -12.26
C ASP A 339 42.63 -6.89 -13.08
N ASP A 340 43.71 -6.13 -13.17
CA ASP A 340 43.74 -4.85 -13.87
C ASP A 340 43.39 -4.96 -15.37
N SER A 341 43.52 -6.16 -15.98
CA SER A 341 43.24 -6.37 -17.41
C SER A 341 41.75 -6.27 -17.71
N TYR A 342 40.89 -6.51 -16.70
CA TYR A 342 39.45 -6.34 -16.82
C TYR A 342 39.06 -4.93 -17.31
N PHE A 343 39.78 -3.90 -16.89
CA PHE A 343 39.53 -2.53 -17.28
C PHE A 343 39.85 -2.22 -18.76
N LYS A 344 40.45 -3.18 -19.51
CA LYS A 344 40.61 -3.06 -20.96
C LYS A 344 39.30 -3.19 -21.72
N THR A 345 38.31 -3.83 -21.12
CA THR A 345 36.93 -3.98 -21.65
C THR A 345 36.06 -2.75 -21.42
N VAL A 346 36.46 -1.87 -20.49
CA VAL A 346 35.67 -0.73 -20.05
C VAL A 346 35.76 0.42 -21.05
N GLU A 347 34.60 1.01 -21.36
CA GLU A 347 34.48 2.18 -22.23
C GLU A 347 35.03 3.43 -21.54
N SER A 348 35.73 4.28 -22.33
CA SER A 348 36.36 5.47 -21.79
C SER A 348 35.35 6.46 -21.23
N ASN A 349 35.60 6.94 -20.00
CA ASN A 349 34.77 7.90 -19.26
C ASN A 349 33.35 7.39 -18.88
N LYS A 350 33.12 6.08 -18.96
CA LYS A 350 31.90 5.44 -18.45
C LYS A 350 32.14 4.71 -17.13
N THR A 351 33.02 5.25 -16.31
CA THR A 351 33.32 4.68 -14.98
C THR A 351 33.07 5.71 -13.90
N SER A 352 32.49 5.27 -12.81
CA SER A 352 32.38 6.07 -11.59
C SER A 352 32.71 5.27 -10.35
N ILE A 353 33.03 5.94 -9.26
CA ILE A 353 33.34 5.36 -7.95
C ILE A 353 32.55 6.05 -6.87
N CYS A 354 32.00 5.25 -5.94
CA CYS A 354 31.37 5.73 -4.70
C CYS A 354 31.90 4.96 -3.51
N ARG A 355 32.45 5.68 -2.50
CA ARG A 355 32.92 5.03 -1.28
C ARG A 355 31.72 4.56 -0.45
N LEU A 356 31.69 3.27 -0.05
CA LEU A 356 30.59 2.65 0.67
C LEU A 356 30.84 2.48 2.18
N ASP A 357 32.07 2.13 2.59
CA ASP A 357 32.38 1.76 3.98
C ASP A 357 32.05 2.83 5.02
N ASN A 358 31.99 4.09 4.61
CA ASN A 358 31.66 5.24 5.44
C ASN A 358 30.19 5.70 5.35
N LEU A 359 29.37 5.07 4.48
CA LEU A 359 27.96 5.40 4.33
C LEU A 359 27.10 4.55 5.28
N LYS A 360 25.96 5.10 5.69
CA LYS A 360 24.92 4.32 6.35
C LYS A 360 24.00 3.73 5.30
N PRO A 361 23.62 2.45 5.44
CA PRO A 361 22.54 1.91 4.64
C PRO A 361 21.24 2.58 5.05
N ASN A 362 20.36 2.82 4.10
CA ASN A 362 18.98 3.20 4.36
C ASN A 362 18.04 2.01 4.18
N ARG A 363 16.75 2.26 4.24
CA ARG A 363 15.73 1.23 4.15
C ARG A 363 15.81 0.38 2.88
N ALA A 364 16.18 0.95 1.72
CA ALA A 364 16.26 0.22 0.46
C ALA A 364 17.30 -0.91 0.48
N ILE A 365 18.15 -0.99 1.51
CA ILE A 365 19.07 -2.11 1.69
C ILE A 365 18.34 -3.46 1.78
N PHE A 366 17.15 -3.49 2.38
CA PHE A 366 16.33 -4.70 2.51
C PHE A 366 15.70 -5.15 1.18
N ASP A 367 15.68 -4.29 0.16
CA ASP A 367 15.31 -4.69 -1.20
C ASP A 367 16.44 -5.42 -1.93
N CYS A 368 17.67 -5.27 -1.43
CA CYS A 368 18.88 -5.85 -2.01
C CYS A 368 19.30 -7.16 -1.34
N VAL A 369 19.03 -7.32 -0.04
CA VAL A 369 19.54 -8.44 0.76
C VAL A 369 18.44 -9.29 1.37
N GLU A 370 18.74 -10.58 1.53
CA GLU A 370 17.94 -11.53 2.31
C GLU A 370 18.82 -12.21 3.37
N GLU A 371 18.21 -12.64 4.47
CA GLU A 371 18.86 -13.33 5.56
C GLU A 371 19.23 -14.78 5.15
N VAL A 372 20.35 -15.29 5.67
CA VAL A 372 20.81 -16.67 5.43
C VAL A 372 20.74 -17.48 6.71
#